data_0dbd37f34ea07dad472c7dd99e884870
#
_entry.id   0dbd37f34ea07dad472c7dd99e884870
#
_cell.length_a   1.000
_cell.length_b   1.000
_cell.length_c   1.000
_cell.angle_alpha   90.00
_cell.angle_beta   90.00
_cell.angle_gamma   90.00
#
_symmetry.space_group_name_H-M   'P 1'
#
loop_
_entity.id
_entity.type
_entity.pdbx_description
1 polymer ?
#
loop_
_entity_poly.entity_id
_entity_poly.type
_entity_poly.pdbx_seq_one_letter_code
_entity_poly.pdbx_strand_id
1 'polypeptide(L)'
;MFKFLSKYLFIASFVLVLAACGGGETSSDNATTLTITKPKTPVVILVYGDSISQGYGINIYGEYFQQVTPGNTFAELLRLRIKNEKLDEFAPVTVINDSLGGEFTGEAAARLPSVLAYHRPTHIILAHGANDVGSEIPLSTISNNFITMINTAKGNGVKVLLADVTPSLFGIEYANRYSKMVSDTAYLLAITYVPLLKDVFGKPVYYYADGVHLRDSAQNIILNNLWEKLIPLIN
;
A
#
# COMPACT_ATOMS: atom_id res chain seq x y z
N MET A 1 -57.01 -3.88 -59.61
CA MET A 1 -58.37 -3.61 -59.17
C MET A 1 -58.35 -3.68 -57.64
N PHE A 2 -58.81 -2.64 -57.03
CA PHE A 2 -59.02 -2.39 -55.59
C PHE A 2 -57.81 -2.03 -54.71
N LYS A 3 -57.77 -0.76 -54.38
CA LYS A 3 -57.19 0.04 -53.28
C LYS A 3 -57.77 -0.38 -51.92
N PHE A 4 -57.01 -0.13 -50.82
CA PHE A 4 -57.49 0.49 -49.60
C PHE A 4 -56.24 0.80 -48.71
N LEU A 5 -55.86 2.00 -48.58
CA LEU A 5 -56.01 3.10 -47.59
C LEU A 5 -55.83 2.66 -46.13
N SER A 6 -54.70 3.06 -45.61
CA SER A 6 -54.46 4.04 -44.52
C SER A 6 -55.30 4.00 -43.26
N LYS A 7 -54.67 4.01 -42.13
CA LYS A 7 -54.92 4.98 -41.03
C LYS A 7 -53.79 5.02 -40.02
N TYR A 8 -53.12 6.13 -40.02
CA TYR A 8 -52.22 6.52 -38.90
C TYR A 8 -53.08 6.92 -37.69
N LEU A 9 -52.76 6.35 -36.51
CA LEU A 9 -53.29 6.80 -35.24
C LEU A 9 -52.18 7.46 -34.42
N PHE A 10 -52.21 8.80 -34.38
CA PHE A 10 -51.39 9.60 -33.50
C PHE A 10 -51.96 9.49 -32.08
N ILE A 11 -51.18 8.95 -31.13
CA ILE A 11 -51.43 9.07 -29.73
C ILE A 11 -50.54 10.17 -29.17
N ALA A 12 -51.10 11.30 -28.84
CA ALA A 12 -50.45 12.40 -28.13
C ALA A 12 -50.35 12.05 -26.65
N SER A 13 -49.18 11.81 -26.16
CA SER A 13 -48.93 11.66 -24.72
C SER A 13 -48.69 13.04 -24.11
N PHE A 14 -49.60 13.41 -23.23
CA PHE A 14 -49.56 14.62 -22.42
C PHE A 14 -48.54 14.44 -21.30
N VAL A 15 -47.44 15.21 -21.33
CA VAL A 15 -46.49 15.25 -20.22
C VAL A 15 -46.93 16.29 -19.23
N LEU A 16 -47.33 15.84 -18.04
CA LEU A 16 -47.63 16.71 -16.90
C LEU A 16 -46.32 17.03 -16.17
N VAL A 17 -45.86 18.27 -16.27
CA VAL A 17 -44.74 18.78 -15.47
C VAL A 17 -45.26 19.25 -14.12
N LEU A 18 -44.98 18.52 -13.07
CA LEU A 18 -45.12 18.98 -11.70
C LEU A 18 -43.82 19.61 -11.24
N ALA A 19 -43.78 20.91 -11.16
CA ALA A 19 -42.74 21.64 -10.47
C ALA A 19 -42.94 21.53 -8.97
N ALA A 20 -42.09 20.78 -8.27
CA ALA A 20 -41.97 20.82 -6.83
C ALA A 20 -40.66 21.50 -6.46
N CYS A 21 -40.73 22.74 -5.98
CA CYS A 21 -39.66 23.39 -5.23
C CYS A 21 -39.54 22.71 -3.87
N GLY A 22 -38.33 22.17 -3.60
CA GLY A 22 -37.96 21.69 -2.28
C GLY A 22 -36.45 21.64 -2.23
N GLY A 23 -35.85 22.68 -1.62
CA GLY A 23 -34.41 22.72 -1.39
C GLY A 23 -33.98 21.64 -0.38
N GLY A 24 -33.00 20.88 -0.75
CA GLY A 24 -32.23 19.99 0.10
C GLY A 24 -30.88 19.77 -0.57
N GLU A 25 -29.88 20.45 -0.07
CA GLU A 25 -28.49 20.16 -0.45
C GLU A 25 -28.15 18.76 0.06
N THR A 26 -28.23 17.78 -0.81
CA THR A 26 -27.60 16.48 -0.58
C THR A 26 -26.15 16.60 -1.03
N SER A 27 -25.23 16.74 -0.07
CA SER A 27 -23.82 16.47 -0.30
C SER A 27 -23.69 15.05 -0.85
N SER A 28 -23.46 14.94 -2.15
CA SER A 28 -23.07 13.68 -2.75
C SER A 28 -21.64 13.40 -2.32
N ASP A 29 -21.47 12.59 -1.28
CA ASP A 29 -20.20 11.92 -1.01
C ASP A 29 -19.87 11.08 -2.24
N ASN A 30 -19.01 11.62 -3.11
CA ASN A 30 -18.37 10.87 -4.17
C ASN A 30 -17.37 9.88 -3.53
N ALA A 31 -17.89 8.83 -2.92
CA ALA A 31 -17.08 7.66 -2.61
C ALA A 31 -16.62 7.09 -3.95
N THR A 32 -15.36 7.38 -4.30
CA THR A 32 -14.71 6.75 -5.45
C THR A 32 -14.65 5.25 -5.18
N THR A 33 -15.60 4.51 -5.72
CA THR A 33 -15.61 3.05 -5.65
C THR A 33 -14.40 2.55 -6.44
N LEU A 34 -13.40 2.00 -5.75
CA LEU A 34 -12.28 1.34 -6.39
C LEU A 34 -12.83 0.15 -7.19
N THR A 35 -12.78 0.25 -8.51
CA THR A 35 -13.10 -0.89 -9.37
C THR A 35 -11.95 -1.87 -9.28
N ILE A 36 -12.16 -2.99 -8.57
CA ILE A 36 -11.18 -4.07 -8.45
C ILE A 36 -11.27 -4.91 -9.72
N THR A 37 -10.27 -4.81 -10.59
CA THR A 37 -10.08 -5.75 -11.70
C THR A 37 -9.12 -6.86 -11.26
N LYS A 38 -9.32 -8.09 -11.78
CA LYS A 38 -8.53 -9.25 -11.38
C LYS A 38 -7.36 -9.43 -12.36
N PRO A 39 -6.14 -9.75 -11.88
CA PRO A 39 -4.99 -9.99 -12.72
C PRO A 39 -5.25 -11.14 -13.71
N LYS A 40 -4.77 -11.00 -14.94
CA LYS A 40 -4.82 -12.06 -15.97
C LYS A 40 -3.48 -12.74 -16.18
N THR A 41 -2.44 -12.24 -15.56
CA THR A 41 -1.08 -12.81 -15.55
C THR A 41 -0.62 -13.03 -14.12
N PRO A 42 0.26 -14.02 -13.87
CA PRO A 42 0.80 -14.24 -12.53
C PRO A 42 1.44 -12.98 -11.93
N VAL A 43 1.11 -12.71 -10.68
CA VAL A 43 1.65 -11.59 -9.91
C VAL A 43 2.44 -12.13 -8.72
N VAL A 44 3.67 -11.67 -8.55
CA VAL A 44 4.50 -11.95 -7.37
C VAL A 44 4.80 -10.64 -6.67
N ILE A 45 4.26 -10.47 -5.48
CA ILE A 45 4.43 -9.28 -4.64
C ILE A 45 5.49 -9.59 -3.59
N LEU A 46 6.59 -8.86 -3.61
CA LEU A 46 7.64 -8.94 -2.61
C LEU A 46 7.46 -7.82 -1.59
N VAL A 47 7.25 -8.17 -0.33
CA VAL A 47 7.39 -7.25 0.81
C VAL A 47 8.85 -7.28 1.22
N TYR A 48 9.53 -6.15 1.11
CA TYR A 48 10.95 -5.98 1.38
C TYR A 48 11.14 -4.81 2.31
N GLY A 49 11.42 -5.09 3.56
CA GLY A 49 11.43 -4.12 4.62
C GLY A 49 12.27 -4.55 5.82
N ASP A 50 12.12 -3.81 6.90
CA ASP A 50 12.76 -4.07 8.18
C ASP A 50 11.85 -4.84 9.15
N SER A 51 12.09 -4.70 10.47
CA SER A 51 11.33 -5.38 11.53
C SER A 51 9.84 -5.04 11.53
N ILE A 52 9.45 -3.84 11.08
CA ILE A 52 8.04 -3.43 10.99
C ILE A 52 7.30 -4.34 9.99
N SER A 53 7.92 -4.61 8.85
CA SER A 53 7.37 -5.47 7.81
C SER A 53 7.52 -6.96 8.11
N GLN A 54 8.57 -7.34 8.81
CA GLN A 54 8.81 -8.71 9.25
C GLN A 54 7.82 -9.15 10.33
N GLY A 55 7.27 -8.20 11.10
CA GLY A 55 6.40 -8.48 12.25
C GLY A 55 7.17 -8.85 13.51
N TYR A 56 8.45 -8.45 13.61
CA TYR A 56 9.28 -8.63 14.80
C TYR A 56 9.39 -7.34 15.59
N GLY A 57 9.66 -7.47 16.88
CA GLY A 57 9.96 -6.39 17.78
C GLY A 57 11.13 -6.70 18.70
N ILE A 58 11.48 -5.73 19.53
CA ILE A 58 12.53 -5.83 20.52
C ILE A 58 11.90 -5.78 21.92
N ASN A 59 12.22 -6.72 22.79
CA ASN A 59 11.82 -6.66 24.20
C ASN A 59 12.65 -5.65 25.00
N ILE A 60 12.25 -5.40 26.25
CA ILE A 60 12.95 -4.47 27.16
C ILE A 60 14.41 -4.86 27.47
N TYR A 61 14.84 -6.09 27.12
CA TYR A 61 16.20 -6.60 27.30
C TYR A 61 17.03 -6.49 26.03
N GLY A 62 16.48 -5.91 24.95
CA GLY A 62 17.16 -5.78 23.67
C GLY A 62 17.14 -7.06 22.81
N GLU A 63 16.33 -8.04 23.17
CA GLU A 63 16.19 -9.28 22.40
C GLU A 63 15.10 -9.12 21.32
N TYR A 64 15.42 -9.52 20.09
CA TYR A 64 14.45 -9.59 19.00
C TYR A 64 13.53 -10.78 19.19
N PHE A 65 12.22 -10.56 19.11
CA PHE A 65 11.23 -11.63 19.09
C PHE A 65 10.05 -11.26 18.21
N GLN A 66 9.35 -12.25 17.73
CA GLN A 66 8.12 -12.02 16.98
C GLN A 66 7.06 -11.45 17.94
N GLN A 67 6.57 -10.25 17.64
CA GLN A 67 5.58 -9.57 18.47
C GLN A 67 4.17 -9.65 17.90
N VAL A 68 4.07 -9.73 16.57
CA VAL A 68 2.80 -9.94 15.88
C VAL A 68 2.47 -11.41 15.94
N THR A 69 1.23 -11.75 16.28
CA THR A 69 0.74 -13.13 16.26
C THR A 69 1.00 -13.75 14.88
N PRO A 70 1.56 -14.98 14.79
CA PRO A 70 1.74 -15.66 13.51
C PRO A 70 0.44 -15.68 12.69
N GLY A 71 0.53 -15.30 11.41
CA GLY A 71 -0.63 -15.14 10.53
C GLY A 71 -1.23 -13.72 10.52
N ASN A 72 -0.79 -12.82 11.38
CA ASN A 72 -1.34 -11.48 11.52
C ASN A 72 -0.43 -10.34 11.03
N THR A 73 0.74 -10.63 10.46
CA THR A 73 1.51 -9.55 9.80
C THR A 73 0.71 -8.99 8.62
N PHE A 74 0.89 -7.72 8.29
CA PHE A 74 0.16 -7.14 7.15
C PHE A 74 0.43 -7.90 5.84
N ALA A 75 1.60 -8.51 5.68
CA ALA A 75 1.93 -9.34 4.53
C ALA A 75 1.10 -10.65 4.49
N GLU A 76 0.87 -11.29 5.64
CA GLU A 76 0.03 -12.47 5.75
C GLU A 76 -1.45 -12.12 5.58
N LEU A 77 -1.88 -11.03 6.19
CA LEU A 77 -3.23 -10.49 6.00
C LEU A 77 -3.47 -10.07 4.54
N LEU A 78 -2.44 -9.58 3.83
CA LEU A 78 -2.52 -9.30 2.39
C LEU A 78 -2.80 -10.57 1.59
N ARG A 79 -2.11 -11.70 1.91
CA ARG A 79 -2.40 -13.00 1.28
C ARG A 79 -3.86 -13.43 1.48
N LEU A 80 -4.34 -13.31 2.72
CA LEU A 80 -5.73 -13.66 3.06
C LEU A 80 -6.72 -12.77 2.32
N ARG A 81 -6.47 -11.47 2.26
CA ARG A 81 -7.35 -10.53 1.57
C ARG A 81 -7.40 -10.78 0.06
N ILE A 82 -6.26 -11.01 -0.58
CA ILE A 82 -6.18 -11.40 -1.99
C ILE A 82 -7.08 -12.62 -2.26
N LYS A 83 -7.00 -13.64 -1.42
CA LYS A 83 -7.81 -14.85 -1.53
C LYS A 83 -9.31 -14.59 -1.30
N ASN A 84 -9.64 -13.82 -0.27
CA ASN A 84 -11.04 -13.50 0.07
C ASN A 84 -11.71 -12.65 -1.02
N GLU A 85 -10.97 -11.71 -1.62
CA GLU A 85 -11.43 -10.87 -2.75
C GLU A 85 -11.33 -11.61 -4.10
N LYS A 86 -10.86 -12.87 -4.09
CA LYS A 86 -10.67 -13.73 -5.28
C LYS A 86 -9.84 -13.05 -6.37
N LEU A 87 -8.80 -12.30 -6.00
CA LEU A 87 -7.92 -11.65 -6.96
C LEU A 87 -7.04 -12.66 -7.71
N ASP A 88 -6.84 -13.83 -7.15
CA ASP A 88 -6.10 -14.96 -7.71
C ASP A 88 -6.95 -15.92 -8.57
N GLU A 89 -8.19 -15.51 -8.90
CA GLU A 89 -9.15 -16.36 -9.62
C GLU A 89 -8.72 -16.68 -11.06
N PHE A 90 -8.12 -15.73 -11.78
CA PHE A 90 -7.72 -15.90 -13.19
C PHE A 90 -6.23 -16.15 -13.37
N ALA A 91 -5.41 -15.68 -12.44
CA ALA A 91 -3.98 -15.91 -12.42
C ALA A 91 -3.46 -15.88 -10.97
N PRO A 92 -2.44 -16.69 -10.62
CA PRO A 92 -1.88 -16.72 -9.28
C PRO A 92 -1.39 -15.34 -8.82
N VAL A 93 -1.72 -14.97 -7.57
CA VAL A 93 -1.14 -13.82 -6.88
C VAL A 93 -0.42 -14.33 -5.63
N THR A 94 0.91 -14.22 -5.64
CA THR A 94 1.76 -14.69 -4.53
C THR A 94 2.30 -13.50 -3.76
N VAL A 95 2.28 -13.55 -2.43
CA VAL A 95 2.92 -12.56 -1.55
C VAL A 95 4.08 -13.23 -0.83
N ILE A 96 5.27 -12.66 -0.95
CA ILE A 96 6.50 -13.09 -0.30
C ILE A 96 6.91 -11.99 0.67
N ASN A 97 7.23 -12.35 1.90
CA ASN A 97 7.82 -11.44 2.87
C ASN A 97 9.29 -11.84 3.06
N ASP A 98 10.21 -11.02 2.52
CA ASP A 98 11.67 -11.15 2.67
C ASP A 98 12.23 -9.91 3.37
N SER A 99 11.59 -9.54 4.49
CA SER A 99 12.00 -8.42 5.33
C SER A 99 12.95 -8.91 6.42
N LEU A 100 13.93 -8.08 6.79
CA LEU A 100 14.90 -8.38 7.83
C LEU A 100 14.86 -7.34 8.95
N GLY A 101 14.61 -7.79 10.18
CA GLY A 101 14.65 -6.94 11.35
C GLY A 101 16.04 -6.33 11.57
N GLY A 102 16.09 -5.03 11.84
CA GLY A 102 17.35 -4.30 12.04
C GLY A 102 18.05 -3.83 10.75
N GLU A 103 17.56 -4.23 9.56
CA GLU A 103 18.21 -3.89 8.30
C GLU A 103 18.12 -2.38 7.99
N PHE A 104 19.28 -1.78 7.67
CA PHE A 104 19.39 -0.40 7.22
C PHE A 104 19.15 -0.29 5.71
N THR A 105 18.76 0.90 5.24
CA THR A 105 18.53 1.12 3.79
C THR A 105 19.75 0.84 2.93
N GLY A 106 20.98 1.08 3.45
CA GLY A 106 22.22 0.78 2.74
C GLY A 106 22.47 -0.73 2.57
N GLU A 107 22.20 -1.51 3.60
CA GLU A 107 22.29 -2.98 3.59
C GLU A 107 21.23 -3.56 2.66
N ALA A 108 19.99 -3.05 2.76
CA ALA A 108 18.90 -3.42 1.88
C ALA A 108 19.24 -3.16 0.40
N ALA A 109 19.84 -2.01 0.08
CA ALA A 109 20.27 -1.70 -1.28
C ALA A 109 21.32 -2.68 -1.81
N ALA A 110 22.25 -3.11 -0.95
CA ALA A 110 23.27 -4.10 -1.31
C ALA A 110 22.69 -5.52 -1.50
N ARG A 111 21.70 -5.91 -0.70
CA ARG A 111 21.06 -7.24 -0.73
C ARG A 111 20.05 -7.39 -1.87
N LEU A 112 19.39 -6.30 -2.29
CA LEU A 112 18.28 -6.33 -3.22
C LEU A 112 18.55 -7.08 -4.54
N PRO A 113 19.71 -6.96 -5.22
CA PRO A 113 19.96 -7.68 -6.47
C PRO A 113 19.79 -9.20 -6.35
N SER A 114 20.30 -9.80 -5.27
CA SER A 114 20.20 -11.23 -5.02
C SER A 114 18.76 -11.67 -4.72
N VAL A 115 18.02 -10.84 -3.97
CA VAL A 115 16.63 -11.08 -3.62
C VAL A 115 15.72 -11.03 -4.86
N LEU A 116 15.95 -10.06 -5.76
CA LEU A 116 15.22 -9.98 -7.04
C LEU A 116 15.52 -11.17 -7.94
N ALA A 117 16.76 -11.60 -8.02
CA ALA A 117 17.18 -12.77 -8.82
C ALA A 117 16.52 -14.06 -8.30
N TYR A 118 16.41 -14.21 -6.98
CA TYR A 118 15.85 -15.39 -6.33
C TYR A 118 14.32 -15.45 -6.45
N HIS A 119 13.61 -14.39 -6.06
CA HIS A 119 12.15 -14.37 -5.99
C HIS A 119 11.46 -14.00 -7.31
N ARG A 120 12.15 -13.29 -8.20
CA ARG A 120 11.63 -12.79 -9.49
C ARG A 120 10.28 -12.09 -9.34
N PRO A 121 10.16 -11.11 -8.45
CA PRO A 121 8.90 -10.44 -8.20
C PRO A 121 8.47 -9.61 -9.42
N THR A 122 7.16 -9.44 -9.57
CA THR A 122 6.58 -8.47 -10.52
C THR A 122 6.34 -7.12 -9.85
N HIS A 123 6.17 -7.13 -8.53
CA HIS A 123 5.92 -5.95 -7.70
C HIS A 123 6.77 -6.04 -6.43
N ILE A 124 7.28 -4.90 -5.97
CA ILE A 124 8.00 -4.80 -4.70
C ILE A 124 7.45 -3.66 -3.86
N ILE A 125 7.29 -3.91 -2.56
CA ILE A 125 6.95 -2.94 -1.54
C ILE A 125 8.24 -2.71 -0.75
N LEU A 126 8.89 -1.55 -0.95
CA LEU A 126 10.06 -1.12 -0.19
C LEU A 126 9.60 -0.43 1.09
N ALA A 127 9.92 -1.00 2.24
CA ALA A 127 9.42 -0.56 3.55
C ALA A 127 10.53 -0.55 4.60
N HIS A 128 11.61 0.21 4.33
CA HIS A 128 12.77 0.40 5.19
C HIS A 128 12.87 1.83 5.71
N GLY A 129 13.80 2.05 6.62
CA GLY A 129 14.26 3.36 7.04
C GLY A 129 14.04 3.66 8.52
N ALA A 130 13.27 2.86 9.25
CA ALA A 130 13.11 3.05 10.69
C ALA A 130 14.44 2.92 11.46
N ASN A 131 15.30 1.98 11.08
CA ASN A 131 16.62 1.79 11.68
C ASN A 131 17.58 2.93 11.35
N ASP A 132 17.55 3.43 10.10
CA ASP A 132 18.35 4.58 9.68
C ASP A 132 18.00 5.81 10.51
N VAL A 133 16.71 6.07 10.70
CA VAL A 133 16.21 7.16 11.53
C VAL A 133 16.66 7.01 12.97
N GLY A 134 16.53 5.82 13.55
CA GLY A 134 16.98 5.50 14.91
C GLY A 134 18.47 5.67 15.14
N SER A 135 19.26 5.58 14.08
CA SER A 135 20.71 5.74 14.07
C SER A 135 21.19 7.09 13.53
N GLU A 136 20.26 8.06 13.38
CA GLU A 136 20.53 9.42 12.92
C GLU A 136 21.23 9.50 11.54
N ILE A 137 21.00 8.50 10.67
CA ILE A 137 21.53 8.52 9.30
C ILE A 137 20.91 9.71 8.55
N PRO A 138 21.70 10.53 7.83
CA PRO A 138 21.18 11.68 7.12
C PRO A 138 20.08 11.32 6.11
N LEU A 139 18.99 12.10 6.06
CA LEU A 139 17.88 11.86 5.13
C LEU A 139 18.33 11.78 3.67
N SER A 140 19.37 12.53 3.29
CA SER A 140 19.96 12.46 1.94
C SER A 140 20.59 11.09 1.65
N THR A 141 21.21 10.45 2.64
CA THR A 141 21.75 9.08 2.52
C THR A 141 20.63 8.08 2.34
N ILE A 142 19.59 8.16 3.17
CA ILE A 142 18.40 7.31 3.10
C ILE A 142 17.73 7.44 1.72
N SER A 143 17.54 8.69 1.24
CA SER A 143 16.98 8.96 -0.08
C SER A 143 17.82 8.34 -1.20
N ASN A 144 19.15 8.48 -1.16
CA ASN A 144 20.06 7.88 -2.15
C ASN A 144 19.98 6.35 -2.16
N ASN A 145 19.84 5.72 -1.00
CA ASN A 145 19.66 4.27 -0.88
C ASN A 145 18.32 3.84 -1.48
N PHE A 146 17.23 4.58 -1.23
CA PHE A 146 15.94 4.33 -1.90
C PHE A 146 16.05 4.49 -3.41
N ILE A 147 16.68 5.56 -3.91
CA ILE A 147 16.91 5.76 -5.34
C ILE A 147 17.63 4.57 -5.96
N THR A 148 18.65 4.05 -5.27
CA THR A 148 19.41 2.87 -5.71
C THR A 148 18.51 1.63 -5.79
N MET A 149 17.73 1.35 -4.73
CA MET A 149 16.81 0.21 -4.69
C MET A 149 15.73 0.31 -5.77
N ILE A 150 15.14 1.50 -5.92
CA ILE A 150 14.08 1.75 -6.91
C ILE A 150 14.62 1.53 -8.34
N ASN A 151 15.79 2.10 -8.66
CA ASN A 151 16.40 1.94 -9.97
C ASN A 151 16.78 0.48 -10.25
N THR A 152 17.30 -0.23 -9.25
CA THR A 152 17.60 -1.67 -9.34
C THR A 152 16.33 -2.47 -9.64
N ALA A 153 15.24 -2.23 -8.92
CA ALA A 153 13.97 -2.93 -9.16
C ALA A 153 13.40 -2.60 -10.54
N LYS A 154 13.34 -1.31 -10.92
CA LYS A 154 12.86 -0.88 -12.24
C LYS A 154 13.70 -1.44 -13.38
N GLY A 155 15.02 -1.50 -13.22
CA GLY A 155 15.94 -2.11 -14.20
C GLY A 155 15.67 -3.62 -14.41
N ASN A 156 15.05 -4.29 -13.44
CA ASN A 156 14.59 -5.67 -13.53
C ASN A 156 13.11 -5.81 -13.95
N GLY A 157 12.47 -4.73 -14.38
CA GLY A 157 11.06 -4.74 -14.82
C GLY A 157 10.04 -4.83 -13.67
N VAL A 158 10.45 -4.61 -12.42
CA VAL A 158 9.60 -4.71 -11.24
C VAL A 158 8.89 -3.39 -10.97
N LYS A 159 7.59 -3.43 -10.76
CA LYS A 159 6.80 -2.26 -10.31
C LYS A 159 7.06 -1.99 -8.82
N VAL A 160 7.33 -0.74 -8.49
CA VAL A 160 7.76 -0.36 -7.14
C VAL A 160 6.71 0.47 -6.41
N LEU A 161 6.45 0.10 -5.15
CA LEU A 161 5.76 0.90 -4.15
C LEU A 161 6.79 1.27 -3.08
N LEU A 162 6.91 2.55 -2.78
CA LEU A 162 7.75 3.03 -1.68
C LEU A 162 6.86 3.37 -0.48
N ALA A 163 7.00 2.58 0.58
CA ALA A 163 6.22 2.71 1.80
C ALA A 163 6.93 3.60 2.82
N ASP A 164 6.20 4.57 3.34
CA ASP A 164 6.61 5.40 4.46
C ASP A 164 6.36 4.64 5.77
N VAL A 165 7.44 4.27 6.44
CA VAL A 165 7.44 3.55 7.72
C VAL A 165 7.92 4.44 8.86
N THR A 166 7.58 5.72 8.85
CA THR A 166 8.02 6.69 9.86
C THR A 166 7.58 6.29 11.27
N PRO A 167 8.50 5.94 12.18
CA PRO A 167 8.15 5.65 13.56
C PRO A 167 7.71 6.91 14.31
N SER A 168 6.73 6.77 15.20
CA SER A 168 6.20 7.89 15.98
C SER A 168 7.16 8.38 17.08
N LEU A 169 8.16 7.58 17.42
CA LEU A 169 9.12 7.86 18.51
C LEU A 169 9.94 9.15 18.30
N PHE A 170 10.23 9.50 17.04
CA PHE A 170 11.19 10.58 16.71
C PHE A 170 10.56 11.98 16.62
N GLY A 171 9.32 12.12 17.07
CA GLY A 171 8.60 13.39 17.08
C GLY A 171 8.08 13.83 15.71
N ILE A 172 7.05 14.67 15.74
CA ILE A 172 6.28 15.04 14.54
C ILE A 172 7.11 15.80 13.50
N GLU A 173 8.02 16.65 13.93
CA GLU A 173 8.82 17.47 13.01
C GLU A 173 9.78 16.61 12.18
N TYR A 174 10.47 15.67 12.82
CA TYR A 174 11.35 14.74 12.10
C TYR A 174 10.53 13.81 11.20
N ALA A 175 9.43 13.27 11.71
CA ALA A 175 8.52 12.43 10.96
C ALA A 175 8.04 13.12 9.68
N ASN A 176 7.64 14.39 9.76
CA ASN A 176 7.21 15.16 8.58
C ASN A 176 8.33 15.33 7.55
N ARG A 177 9.58 15.56 7.99
CA ARG A 177 10.72 15.68 7.09
C ARG A 177 11.05 14.35 6.40
N TYR A 178 10.99 13.25 7.15
CA TYR A 178 11.20 11.92 6.60
C TYR A 178 10.08 11.56 5.60
N SER A 179 8.82 11.67 5.98
CA SER A 179 7.68 11.41 5.10
C SER A 179 7.73 12.25 3.81
N LYS A 180 8.12 13.52 3.95
CA LYS A 180 8.33 14.39 2.78
C LYS A 180 9.45 13.87 1.89
N MET A 181 10.58 13.47 2.43
CA MET A 181 11.70 12.91 1.67
C MET A 181 11.27 11.63 0.93
N VAL A 182 10.54 10.72 1.59
CA VAL A 182 10.03 9.48 0.98
C VAL A 182 9.06 9.78 -0.16
N SER A 183 8.10 10.70 0.06
CA SER A 183 7.12 11.10 -0.96
C SER A 183 7.77 11.80 -2.15
N ASP A 184 8.72 12.72 -1.90
CA ASP A 184 9.46 13.42 -2.95
C ASP A 184 10.30 12.43 -3.79
N THR A 185 10.93 11.44 -3.15
CA THR A 185 11.69 10.38 -3.84
C THR A 185 10.78 9.55 -4.73
N ALA A 186 9.60 9.17 -4.24
CA ALA A 186 8.63 8.43 -5.04
C ALA A 186 8.11 9.26 -6.23
N TYR A 187 7.81 10.53 -6.01
CA TYR A 187 7.40 11.45 -7.07
C TYR A 187 8.48 11.63 -8.14
N LEU A 188 9.73 11.91 -7.72
CA LEU A 188 10.87 12.09 -8.63
C LEU A 188 11.08 10.89 -9.56
N LEU A 189 10.89 9.67 -9.04
CA LEU A 189 11.10 8.43 -9.78
C LEU A 189 9.83 7.87 -10.43
N ALA A 190 8.72 8.60 -10.37
CA ALA A 190 7.41 8.22 -10.92
C ALA A 190 6.98 6.81 -10.47
N ILE A 191 7.05 6.57 -9.15
CA ILE A 191 6.58 5.33 -8.52
C ILE A 191 5.47 5.62 -7.51
N THR A 192 4.81 4.57 -7.02
CA THR A 192 3.72 4.72 -6.06
C THR A 192 4.24 4.96 -4.65
N TYR A 193 3.86 6.08 -4.05
CA TYR A 193 4.04 6.38 -2.62
C TYR A 193 2.92 5.76 -1.79
N VAL A 194 3.28 5.12 -0.67
CA VAL A 194 2.35 4.52 0.29
C VAL A 194 2.58 5.11 1.67
N PRO A 195 1.70 5.98 2.19
CA PRO A 195 1.78 6.46 3.56
C PRO A 195 1.34 5.36 4.54
N LEU A 196 2.19 4.33 4.69
CA LEU A 196 1.82 3.06 5.33
C LEU A 196 1.31 3.25 6.75
N LEU A 197 1.97 4.09 7.55
CA LEU A 197 1.67 4.28 8.98
C LEU A 197 0.75 5.47 9.27
N LYS A 198 0.20 6.19 8.26
CA LYS A 198 -0.57 7.44 8.44
C LYS A 198 -1.66 7.35 9.51
N ASP A 199 -2.40 6.24 9.57
CA ASP A 199 -3.58 6.09 10.44
C ASP A 199 -3.24 5.53 11.82
N VAL A 200 -2.00 5.09 12.04
CA VAL A 200 -1.50 4.60 13.32
C VAL A 200 -0.48 5.54 13.95
N PHE A 201 0.11 6.45 13.16
CA PHE A 201 1.13 7.39 13.62
C PHE A 201 0.66 8.21 14.83
N GLY A 202 1.51 8.32 15.85
CA GLY A 202 1.22 9.09 17.06
C GLY A 202 0.14 8.50 17.98
N LYS A 203 -0.32 7.28 17.74
CA LYS A 203 -1.36 6.60 18.54
C LYS A 203 -0.74 5.44 19.34
N PRO A 204 -0.36 5.62 20.61
CA PRO A 204 0.38 4.62 21.41
C PRO A 204 -0.29 3.24 21.50
N VAL A 205 -1.63 3.18 21.37
CA VAL A 205 -2.40 1.93 21.40
C VAL A 205 -1.99 0.92 20.30
N TYR A 206 -1.39 1.40 19.23
CA TYR A 206 -0.96 0.58 18.10
C TYR A 206 0.51 0.14 18.18
N TYR A 207 1.26 0.67 19.14
CA TYR A 207 2.68 0.37 19.31
C TYR A 207 2.95 -0.44 20.57
N TYR A 208 4.04 -1.18 20.57
CA TYR A 208 4.63 -1.72 21.79
C TYR A 208 5.30 -0.60 22.60
N ALA A 209 5.83 -0.95 23.77
CA ALA A 209 6.41 0.03 24.70
C ALA A 209 7.62 0.79 24.11
N ASP A 210 8.25 0.23 23.09
CA ASP A 210 9.38 0.86 22.38
C ASP A 210 8.96 2.04 21.47
N GLY A 211 7.66 2.19 21.20
CA GLY A 211 7.13 3.27 20.36
C GLY A 211 7.47 3.14 18.86
N VAL A 212 8.05 2.02 18.44
CA VAL A 212 8.49 1.71 17.05
C VAL A 212 7.71 0.56 16.47
N HIS A 213 7.69 -0.59 17.14
CA HIS A 213 7.09 -1.81 16.63
C HIS A 213 5.57 -1.86 16.84
N LEU A 214 4.89 -2.38 15.84
CA LEU A 214 3.43 -2.36 15.76
C LEU A 214 2.79 -3.60 16.37
N ARG A 215 1.69 -3.40 17.09
CA ARG A 215 0.84 -4.47 17.63
C ARG A 215 -0.05 -5.07 16.55
N ASP A 216 -0.64 -6.23 16.83
CA ASP A 216 -1.65 -6.90 15.98
C ASP A 216 -2.79 -5.94 15.59
N SER A 217 -3.23 -5.08 16.52
CA SER A 217 -4.30 -4.10 16.30
C SER A 217 -4.02 -3.09 15.18
N ALA A 218 -2.74 -2.87 14.84
CA ALA A 218 -2.34 -1.96 13.76
C ALA A 218 -2.32 -2.64 12.37
N GLN A 219 -2.17 -3.96 12.31
CA GLN A 219 -1.83 -4.67 11.07
C GLN A 219 -2.90 -4.53 9.98
N ASN A 220 -4.18 -4.62 10.34
CA ASN A 220 -5.27 -4.40 9.39
C ASN A 220 -5.36 -2.94 8.91
N ILE A 221 -5.00 -1.98 9.77
CA ILE A 221 -5.02 -0.55 9.42
C ILE A 221 -3.95 -0.27 8.37
N ILE A 222 -2.72 -0.71 8.61
CA ILE A 222 -1.62 -0.52 7.65
C ILE A 222 -1.84 -1.31 6.36
N LEU A 223 -2.48 -2.49 6.43
CA LEU A 223 -2.91 -3.21 5.24
C LEU A 223 -3.91 -2.39 4.41
N ASN A 224 -4.86 -1.72 5.01
CA ASN A 224 -5.80 -0.87 4.28
C ASN A 224 -5.09 0.27 3.55
N ASN A 225 -4.11 0.93 4.21
CA ASN A 225 -3.31 1.98 3.59
C ASN A 225 -2.50 1.47 2.39
N LEU A 226 -1.94 0.26 2.50
CA LEU A 226 -1.26 -0.40 1.39
C LEU A 226 -2.22 -0.80 0.27
N TRP A 227 -3.38 -1.39 0.62
CA TRP A 227 -4.36 -1.93 -0.32
C TRP A 227 -4.82 -0.90 -1.34
N GLU A 228 -5.18 0.30 -0.88
CA GLU A 228 -5.62 1.40 -1.75
C GLU A 228 -4.61 1.74 -2.85
N LYS A 229 -3.32 1.56 -2.58
CA LYS A 229 -2.22 1.90 -3.48
C LYS A 229 -1.75 0.71 -4.32
N LEU A 230 -1.87 -0.50 -3.78
CA LEU A 230 -1.40 -1.72 -4.43
C LEU A 230 -2.38 -2.21 -5.52
N ILE A 231 -3.69 -2.20 -5.22
CA ILE A 231 -4.69 -2.79 -6.12
C ILE A 231 -4.68 -2.21 -7.54
N PRO A 232 -4.56 -0.89 -7.75
CA PRO A 232 -4.47 -0.35 -9.10
C PRO A 232 -3.25 -0.81 -9.91
N LEU A 233 -2.21 -1.36 -9.24
CA LEU A 233 -0.97 -1.76 -9.88
C LEU A 233 -0.92 -3.23 -10.31
N ILE A 234 -1.66 -4.09 -9.62
CA ILE A 234 -1.66 -5.54 -9.85
C ILE A 234 -2.72 -5.99 -10.89
N ASN A 235 -3.44 -5.05 -11.45
CA ASN A 235 -4.50 -5.27 -12.45
C ASN A 235 -3.95 -5.36 -13.87
#